data_a5fe7a39c92d4bb73f9932881a27217e
#
_entry.id   a5fe7a39c92d4bb73f9932881a27217e
#
_cell.length_a   1.000
_cell.length_b   1.000
_cell.length_c   1.000
_cell.angle_alpha   90.00
_cell.angle_beta   90.00
_cell.angle_gamma   90.00
#
_symmetry.space_group_name_H-M   'P 1'
#
loop_
_entity.id
_entity.type
_entity.pdbx_description
1 polymer ?
#
loop_
_entity_poly.entity_id
_entity_poly.type
_entity_poly.pdbx_seq_one_letter_code
_entity_poly.pdbx_strand_id
1 'polypeptide(L)'
;MSEMRSTYVPPLQLTDGQPAPIAANGGVSYMSFERNGDAGTSVAIEDALKQIDSGVGQAVIDLIDNAPPGPIETKWGLGFRRYAECLDYIRANNIEAPEGGLAIPLRYSISEQPSYSVVSSNELWRDPQREEDAMRLRKDERDEVRRCLYFPQILRDARRIEEYHPGLSPYTAASMDKLGVSLAHCESECQNFYDHREVERVFYREMEELLLDFFPGATDALVYNHDVFDKHYQGDRTENQADKNPGVNANYANLVHNDLNDNSGRVRCRELLTKNLRNFGRQVNYTAAEVDEKMSRRFMSINLAKPMETVQQNPFVLCAWPSFADQPYINNYRIYDDRVGETTRFTYRPEHEWYWVPEQQPNEVSMLKCYDSVTDGSVSRWSFHTACINPNLPDDAPCRRNLVVRSFVFF
;
A
#
# COMPACT_ATOMS: atom_id res chain seq x y z
N MET A 1 -35.74 8.95 5.69
CA MET A 1 -34.36 8.89 6.20
C MET A 1 -34.18 7.53 6.87
N SER A 2 -33.73 6.53 6.12
CA SER A 2 -33.40 5.21 6.64
C SER A 2 -31.91 5.23 6.98
N GLU A 3 -31.61 5.01 8.23
CA GLU A 3 -30.24 4.83 8.73
C GLU A 3 -29.59 3.66 7.98
N MET A 4 -28.67 3.95 7.07
CA MET A 4 -27.73 2.97 6.57
C MET A 4 -26.75 2.68 7.70
N ARG A 5 -26.96 1.57 8.37
CA ARG A 5 -25.98 1.03 9.33
C ARG A 5 -24.73 0.66 8.56
N SER A 6 -23.65 1.38 8.82
CA SER A 6 -22.30 1.02 8.43
C SER A 6 -22.03 -0.44 8.83
N THR A 7 -21.60 -1.26 7.88
CA THR A 7 -21.11 -2.61 8.14
C THR A 7 -19.66 -2.59 8.66
N TYR A 8 -19.27 -1.53 9.34
CA TYR A 8 -18.00 -1.48 10.05
C TYR A 8 -18.01 -2.55 11.14
N VAL A 9 -17.19 -3.57 10.96
CA VAL A 9 -16.81 -4.49 12.02
C VAL A 9 -15.61 -3.84 12.71
N PRO A 10 -15.75 -3.38 13.96
CA PRO A 10 -14.61 -2.79 14.67
C PRO A 10 -13.49 -3.83 14.74
N PRO A 11 -12.21 -3.40 14.70
CA PRO A 11 -11.09 -4.30 14.86
C PRO A 11 -11.25 -5.06 16.16
N LEU A 12 -11.22 -6.41 16.06
CA LEU A 12 -11.31 -7.28 17.22
C LEU A 12 -10.15 -6.99 18.15
N GLN A 13 -10.43 -6.60 19.38
CA GLN A 13 -9.42 -6.51 20.41
C GLN A 13 -8.85 -7.92 20.61
N LEU A 14 -7.61 -8.11 20.18
CA LEU A 14 -6.88 -9.35 20.42
C LEU A 14 -6.53 -9.39 21.91
N THR A 15 -7.25 -10.20 22.64
CA THR A 15 -6.82 -10.61 23.98
C THR A 15 -5.72 -11.67 23.83
N ASP A 16 -4.65 -11.46 24.57
CA ASP A 16 -3.43 -12.26 24.66
C ASP A 16 -3.50 -13.70 24.11
N GLY A 17 -2.78 -13.93 23.01
CA GLY A 17 -2.40 -15.27 22.58
C GLY A 17 -3.48 -16.12 21.90
N GLN A 18 -4.69 -15.65 21.74
CA GLN A 18 -5.73 -16.35 20.99
C GLN A 18 -5.64 -16.01 19.49
N PRO A 19 -5.82 -16.98 18.58
CA PRO A 19 -5.92 -16.69 17.17
C PRO A 19 -7.11 -15.75 16.90
N ALA A 20 -6.91 -14.75 16.07
CA ALA A 20 -8.00 -13.89 15.62
C ALA A 20 -9.09 -14.77 14.99
N PRO A 21 -10.35 -14.62 15.36
CA PRO A 21 -11.42 -15.34 14.70
C PRO A 21 -11.46 -14.94 13.23
N ILE A 22 -11.84 -15.89 12.39
CA ILE A 22 -12.09 -15.66 10.96
C ILE A 22 -13.05 -14.47 10.87
N ALA A 23 -12.66 -13.44 10.13
CA ALA A 23 -13.53 -12.29 9.91
C ALA A 23 -14.89 -12.77 9.39
N ALA A 24 -15.97 -12.14 9.83
CA ALA A 24 -17.34 -12.53 9.46
C ALA A 24 -17.61 -12.57 7.95
N ASN A 25 -16.67 -12.12 7.14
CA ASN A 25 -16.69 -12.03 5.68
C ASN A 25 -15.86 -13.14 5.00
N GLY A 26 -15.45 -14.21 5.70
CA GLY A 26 -14.69 -15.30 5.08
C GLY A 26 -13.21 -15.00 4.85
N GLY A 27 -12.62 -14.03 5.56
CA GLY A 27 -11.19 -13.73 5.48
C GLY A 27 -10.32 -14.82 6.09
N VAL A 28 -9.20 -15.14 5.47
CA VAL A 28 -8.22 -16.13 5.94
C VAL A 28 -7.35 -15.53 7.04
N SER A 29 -7.25 -16.21 8.18
CA SER A 29 -6.38 -15.78 9.27
C SER A 29 -4.93 -16.21 9.02
N TYR A 30 -4.00 -15.28 9.17
CA TYR A 30 -2.56 -15.55 9.15
C TYR A 30 -2.08 -16.54 10.24
N MET A 31 -2.85 -16.73 11.27
CA MET A 31 -2.46 -17.53 12.45
C MET A 31 -2.39 -19.03 12.22
N SER A 32 -2.80 -19.53 11.03
CA SER A 32 -2.68 -20.95 10.67
C SER A 32 -1.30 -21.33 10.10
N PHE A 33 -0.35 -20.41 10.07
CA PHE A 33 0.98 -20.66 9.52
C PHE A 33 1.98 -21.20 10.56
N GLU A 34 1.68 -22.31 11.17
CA GLU A 34 2.76 -23.21 11.57
C GLU A 34 3.27 -23.90 10.31
N ARG A 35 4.57 -24.03 10.19
CA ARG A 35 5.38 -24.48 9.05
C ARG A 35 4.97 -25.74 8.25
N ASN A 36 3.76 -26.17 8.31
CA ASN A 36 3.17 -27.16 7.40
C ASN A 36 2.43 -26.40 6.29
N GLY A 37 3.21 -25.80 5.41
CA GLY A 37 2.92 -24.79 4.38
C GLY A 37 1.66 -24.95 3.53
N ASP A 38 1.09 -26.13 3.43
CA ASP A 38 0.02 -26.39 2.47
C ASP A 38 -1.39 -26.00 2.97
N ALA A 39 -1.68 -26.14 4.27
CA ALA A 39 -3.03 -25.96 4.77
C ALA A 39 -3.50 -24.51 4.67
N GLY A 40 -2.67 -23.52 5.04
CA GLY A 40 -3.03 -22.10 5.01
C GLY A 40 -3.23 -21.56 3.59
N THR A 41 -2.34 -21.92 2.67
CA THR A 41 -2.44 -21.52 1.26
C THR A 41 -3.64 -22.18 0.59
N SER A 42 -3.89 -23.46 0.85
CA SER A 42 -5.05 -24.20 0.32
C SER A 42 -6.38 -23.60 0.79
N VAL A 43 -6.50 -23.24 2.07
CA VAL A 43 -7.70 -22.57 2.61
C VAL A 43 -7.92 -21.22 1.94
N ALA A 44 -6.84 -20.44 1.73
CA ALA A 44 -6.92 -19.16 1.04
C ALA A 44 -7.42 -19.31 -0.40
N ILE A 45 -6.94 -20.31 -1.11
CA ILE A 45 -7.36 -20.61 -2.49
C ILE A 45 -8.83 -21.02 -2.53
N GLU A 46 -9.26 -21.89 -1.66
CA GLU A 46 -10.67 -22.33 -1.59
C GLU A 46 -11.62 -21.17 -1.29
N ASP A 47 -11.24 -20.28 -0.37
CA ASP A 47 -12.05 -19.10 -0.05
C ASP A 47 -12.07 -18.10 -1.23
N ALA A 48 -10.95 -17.92 -1.92
CA ALA A 48 -10.88 -17.11 -3.14
C ALA A 48 -11.81 -17.67 -4.23
N LEU A 49 -11.77 -18.98 -4.46
CA LEU A 49 -12.63 -19.64 -5.45
C LEU A 49 -14.11 -19.51 -5.11
N LYS A 50 -14.50 -19.67 -3.84
CA LYS A 50 -15.88 -19.43 -3.38
C LYS A 50 -16.33 -17.99 -3.65
N GLN A 51 -15.45 -17.02 -3.39
CA GLN A 51 -15.74 -15.61 -3.65
C GLN A 51 -15.91 -15.34 -5.16
N ILE A 52 -15.05 -15.91 -5.99
CA ILE A 52 -15.15 -15.79 -7.45
C ILE A 52 -16.45 -16.44 -7.94
N ASP A 53 -16.81 -17.62 -7.43
CA ASP A 53 -18.02 -18.34 -7.81
C ASP A 53 -19.30 -17.64 -7.38
N SER A 54 -19.25 -16.78 -6.37
CA SER A 54 -20.39 -15.97 -5.94
C SER A 54 -20.89 -14.99 -7.03
N GLY A 55 -20.06 -14.70 -8.03
CA GLY A 55 -20.38 -13.80 -9.12
C GLY A 55 -20.45 -12.32 -8.76
N VAL A 56 -20.20 -11.95 -7.50
CA VAL A 56 -20.29 -10.54 -7.05
C VAL A 56 -19.32 -9.65 -7.83
N GLY A 57 -18.09 -10.12 -8.02
CA GLY A 57 -17.10 -9.41 -8.82
C GLY A 57 -17.56 -9.22 -10.28
N GLN A 58 -18.21 -10.21 -10.87
CA GLN A 58 -18.76 -10.14 -12.23
C GLN A 58 -19.91 -9.13 -12.32
N ALA A 59 -20.78 -9.07 -11.32
CA ALA A 59 -21.87 -8.11 -11.30
C ALA A 59 -21.40 -6.65 -11.34
N VAL A 60 -20.30 -6.35 -10.67
CA VAL A 60 -19.65 -5.02 -10.72
C VAL A 60 -19.08 -4.74 -12.12
N ILE A 61 -18.44 -5.72 -12.74
CA ILE A 61 -17.91 -5.62 -14.10
C ILE A 61 -19.06 -5.38 -15.08
N ASP A 62 -20.12 -6.15 -14.99
CA ASP A 62 -21.30 -6.04 -15.87
C ASP A 62 -21.97 -4.66 -15.73
N LEU A 63 -22.03 -4.11 -14.53
CA LEU A 63 -22.49 -2.74 -14.30
C LEU A 63 -21.64 -1.72 -15.07
N ILE A 64 -20.32 -1.85 -15.01
CA ILE A 64 -19.40 -0.96 -15.70
C ILE A 64 -19.53 -1.14 -17.23
N ASP A 65 -19.48 -2.38 -17.71
CA ASP A 65 -19.45 -2.70 -19.14
C ASP A 65 -20.75 -2.33 -19.84
N ASN A 66 -21.89 -2.47 -19.18
CA ASN A 66 -23.21 -2.16 -19.73
C ASN A 66 -23.61 -0.68 -19.54
N ALA A 67 -22.90 0.10 -18.77
CA ALA A 67 -23.19 1.52 -18.64
C ALA A 67 -22.95 2.25 -19.97
N PRO A 68 -23.77 3.27 -20.32
CA PRO A 68 -23.60 4.03 -21.56
C PRO A 68 -22.23 4.72 -21.59
N PRO A 69 -21.77 5.18 -22.79
CA PRO A 69 -20.57 6.01 -22.89
C PRO A 69 -20.65 7.24 -21.99
N GLY A 70 -19.54 7.59 -21.36
CA GLY A 70 -19.42 8.74 -20.46
C GLY A 70 -19.28 8.36 -19.00
N PRO A 71 -19.56 9.31 -18.09
CA PRO A 71 -19.43 9.08 -16.65
C PRO A 71 -20.46 8.06 -16.15
N ILE A 72 -20.05 7.32 -15.14
CA ILE A 72 -20.88 6.30 -14.47
C ILE A 72 -21.25 6.83 -13.09
N GLU A 73 -22.53 6.99 -12.85
CA GLU A 73 -23.04 7.34 -11.53
C GLU A 73 -22.90 6.14 -10.58
N THR A 74 -22.20 6.33 -9.48
CA THR A 74 -22.01 5.33 -8.43
C THR A 74 -22.46 5.90 -7.08
N LYS A 75 -22.63 5.05 -6.09
CA LYS A 75 -22.94 5.50 -4.73
C LYS A 75 -21.82 6.33 -4.07
N TRP A 76 -20.63 6.33 -4.65
CA TRP A 76 -19.49 7.12 -4.19
C TRP A 76 -19.30 8.42 -4.97
N GLY A 77 -19.99 8.58 -6.09
CA GLY A 77 -19.89 9.74 -6.97
C GLY A 77 -19.76 9.36 -8.44
N LEU A 78 -19.39 10.34 -9.24
CA LEU A 78 -19.28 10.21 -10.68
C LEU A 78 -17.93 9.62 -11.07
N GLY A 79 -17.91 8.37 -11.52
CA GLY A 79 -16.72 7.65 -11.91
C GLY A 79 -16.56 7.53 -13.42
N PHE A 80 -15.33 7.29 -13.88
CA PHE A 80 -14.99 7.22 -15.31
C PHE A 80 -14.17 5.96 -15.61
N ARG A 81 -14.44 5.31 -16.72
CA ARG A 81 -13.70 4.10 -17.15
C ARG A 81 -12.26 4.42 -17.51
N ARG A 82 -12.02 5.57 -18.13
CA ARG A 82 -10.71 5.95 -18.65
C ARG A 82 -10.18 7.21 -17.96
N TYR A 83 -8.87 7.25 -17.77
CA TYR A 83 -8.16 8.41 -17.24
C TYR A 83 -8.50 9.69 -18.01
N ALA A 84 -8.44 9.63 -19.36
CA ALA A 84 -8.68 10.79 -20.21
C ALA A 84 -10.11 11.36 -20.05
N GLU A 85 -11.13 10.51 -19.93
CA GLU A 85 -12.51 10.95 -19.73
C GLU A 85 -12.69 11.70 -18.40
N CYS A 86 -12.06 11.21 -17.34
CA CYS A 86 -12.06 11.88 -16.03
C CYS A 86 -11.30 13.21 -16.08
N LEU A 87 -10.17 13.25 -16.78
CA LEU A 87 -9.39 14.48 -16.96
C LEU A 87 -10.15 15.53 -17.79
N ASP A 88 -10.84 15.12 -18.84
CA ASP A 88 -11.70 16.00 -19.63
C ASP A 88 -12.86 16.56 -18.80
N TYR A 89 -13.44 15.75 -17.91
CA TYR A 89 -14.45 16.21 -16.96
C TYR A 89 -13.87 17.23 -15.96
N ILE A 90 -12.69 17.00 -15.41
CA ILE A 90 -11.99 17.94 -14.52
C ILE A 90 -11.83 19.30 -15.22
N ARG A 91 -11.34 19.30 -16.44
CA ARG A 91 -11.12 20.50 -17.25
C ARG A 91 -12.42 21.23 -17.61
N ALA A 92 -13.43 20.48 -18.07
CA ALA A 92 -14.72 21.03 -18.44
C ALA A 92 -15.49 21.68 -17.27
N ASN A 93 -15.26 21.20 -16.04
CA ASN A 93 -15.89 21.73 -14.84
C ASN A 93 -15.00 22.71 -14.04
N ASN A 94 -13.85 23.10 -14.60
CA ASN A 94 -12.90 24.03 -13.96
C ASN A 94 -12.56 23.60 -12.52
N ILE A 95 -12.30 22.30 -12.30
CA ILE A 95 -11.86 21.81 -11.01
C ILE A 95 -10.40 22.21 -10.85
N GLU A 96 -10.15 23.19 -9.99
CA GLU A 96 -8.83 23.78 -9.76
C GLU A 96 -8.19 23.23 -8.49
N ALA A 97 -6.88 23.09 -8.51
CA ALA A 97 -6.08 22.78 -7.33
C ALA A 97 -5.49 24.07 -6.72
N PRO A 98 -5.17 24.06 -5.43
CA PRO A 98 -4.43 25.16 -4.81
C PRO A 98 -3.03 25.30 -5.41
N GLU A 99 -2.32 26.36 -5.06
CA GLU A 99 -0.95 26.60 -5.50
C GLU A 99 -0.03 25.40 -5.18
N GLY A 100 0.75 24.96 -6.14
CA GLY A 100 1.58 23.75 -6.05
C GLY A 100 0.80 22.43 -6.14
N GLY A 101 -0.52 22.49 -6.26
CA GLY A 101 -1.38 21.31 -6.36
C GLY A 101 -1.66 20.86 -7.79
N LEU A 102 -2.39 19.75 -7.93
CA LEU A 102 -2.88 19.20 -9.19
C LEU A 102 -4.32 18.72 -9.03
N ALA A 103 -5.17 19.00 -10.02
CA ALA A 103 -6.47 18.34 -10.17
C ALA A 103 -6.31 17.16 -11.15
N ILE A 104 -6.54 15.95 -10.69
CA ILE A 104 -6.21 14.73 -11.43
C ILE A 104 -7.22 13.62 -11.24
N PRO A 105 -7.31 12.66 -12.19
CA PRO A 105 -7.96 11.39 -11.98
C PRO A 105 -7.14 10.47 -11.07
N LEU A 106 -7.75 9.95 -10.00
CA LEU A 106 -7.21 8.82 -9.23
C LEU A 106 -8.12 7.61 -9.38
N ARG A 107 -7.51 6.41 -9.31
CA ARG A 107 -8.20 5.16 -9.54
C ARG A 107 -8.56 4.49 -8.22
N TYR A 108 -9.86 4.18 -8.06
CA TYR A 108 -10.42 3.58 -6.86
C TYR A 108 -11.19 2.29 -7.18
N SER A 109 -11.24 1.38 -6.22
CA SER A 109 -12.17 0.26 -6.28
C SER A 109 -13.60 0.76 -6.18
N ILE A 110 -14.50 0.14 -6.95
CA ILE A 110 -15.95 0.29 -6.80
C ILE A 110 -16.62 -1.01 -6.37
N SER A 111 -15.84 -1.96 -5.86
CA SER A 111 -16.30 -3.18 -5.24
C SER A 111 -16.00 -3.13 -3.75
N GLU A 112 -16.96 -3.45 -2.91
CA GLU A 112 -16.77 -3.61 -1.47
C GLU A 112 -16.39 -5.04 -1.09
N GLN A 113 -16.28 -5.91 -2.09
CA GLN A 113 -15.89 -7.30 -1.87
C GLN A 113 -14.37 -7.45 -1.90
N PRO A 114 -13.82 -8.36 -1.10
CA PRO A 114 -12.41 -8.70 -1.17
C PRO A 114 -11.97 -9.06 -2.58
N SER A 115 -10.71 -8.80 -2.88
CA SER A 115 -10.06 -9.24 -4.11
C SER A 115 -8.91 -10.20 -3.81
N TYR A 116 -8.52 -10.99 -4.79
CA TYR A 116 -7.50 -12.02 -4.64
C TYR A 116 -6.49 -11.92 -5.77
N SER A 117 -5.21 -12.06 -5.43
CA SER A 117 -4.13 -12.12 -6.41
C SER A 117 -3.12 -13.20 -6.05
N VAL A 118 -2.63 -13.92 -7.04
CA VAL A 118 -1.59 -14.93 -6.88
C VAL A 118 -0.25 -14.32 -7.27
N VAL A 119 0.64 -14.13 -6.30
CA VAL A 119 1.85 -13.31 -6.46
C VAL A 119 3.04 -14.12 -6.94
N SER A 120 3.19 -15.34 -6.46
CA SER A 120 4.21 -16.27 -6.98
C SER A 120 3.66 -17.66 -6.94
N SER A 121 3.69 -18.39 -8.01
CA SER A 121 2.97 -19.63 -8.04
C SER A 121 3.59 -20.60 -8.99
N ASN A 122 4.85 -20.85 -8.78
CA ASN A 122 5.46 -21.93 -9.51
C ASN A 122 4.86 -23.29 -9.15
N GLU A 123 4.40 -23.47 -7.91
CA GLU A 123 3.83 -24.73 -7.43
C GLU A 123 2.36 -24.87 -7.81
N LEU A 124 1.52 -23.86 -7.54
CA LEU A 124 0.10 -23.88 -7.94
C LEU A 124 -0.07 -24.07 -9.45
N TRP A 125 0.79 -23.41 -10.24
CA TRP A 125 0.75 -23.49 -11.70
C TRP A 125 1.37 -24.77 -12.25
N ARG A 126 2.14 -25.50 -11.47
CA ARG A 126 2.75 -26.78 -11.84
C ARG A 126 1.92 -27.98 -11.45
N ASP A 127 0.90 -27.79 -10.60
CA ASP A 127 -0.04 -28.84 -10.23
C ASP A 127 -1.13 -28.98 -11.30
N PRO A 128 -1.09 -30.07 -12.13
CA PRO A 128 -2.09 -30.27 -13.17
C PRO A 128 -3.53 -30.42 -12.64
N GLN A 129 -3.68 -30.81 -11.37
CA GLN A 129 -5.00 -30.95 -10.74
C GLN A 129 -5.60 -29.59 -10.34
N ARG A 130 -4.78 -28.55 -10.26
CA ARG A 130 -5.19 -27.20 -9.88
C ARG A 130 -5.03 -26.15 -10.99
N GLU A 131 -4.77 -26.59 -12.21
CA GLU A 131 -4.60 -25.69 -13.35
C GLU A 131 -5.84 -24.83 -13.58
N GLU A 132 -7.03 -25.39 -13.43
CA GLU A 132 -8.29 -24.67 -13.58
C GLU A 132 -8.46 -23.62 -12.46
N ASP A 133 -8.18 -23.98 -11.22
CA ASP A 133 -8.20 -23.06 -10.07
C ASP A 133 -7.24 -21.89 -10.28
N ALA A 134 -6.04 -22.20 -10.74
CA ALA A 134 -5.02 -21.21 -11.05
C ALA A 134 -5.50 -20.23 -12.15
N MET A 135 -6.10 -20.73 -13.22
CA MET A 135 -6.65 -19.89 -14.28
C MET A 135 -7.78 -18.98 -13.79
N ARG A 136 -8.65 -19.48 -12.90
CA ARG A 136 -9.74 -18.71 -12.29
C ARG A 136 -9.21 -17.57 -11.42
N LEU A 137 -8.20 -17.83 -10.57
CA LEU A 137 -7.55 -16.82 -9.73
C LEU A 137 -6.85 -15.75 -10.59
N ARG A 138 -6.16 -16.14 -11.67
CA ARG A 138 -5.56 -15.17 -12.61
C ARG A 138 -6.60 -14.32 -13.33
N LYS A 139 -7.75 -14.90 -13.63
CA LYS A 139 -8.85 -14.13 -14.22
C LYS A 139 -9.35 -13.10 -13.24
N ASP A 140 -9.57 -13.46 -11.97
CA ASP A 140 -10.02 -12.52 -10.93
C ASP A 140 -9.00 -11.40 -10.69
N GLU A 141 -7.71 -11.70 -10.67
CA GLU A 141 -6.64 -10.69 -10.58
C GLU A 141 -6.70 -9.69 -11.74
N ARG A 142 -6.90 -10.15 -12.98
CA ARG A 142 -7.10 -9.25 -14.14
C ARG A 142 -8.40 -8.46 -14.03
N ASP A 143 -9.45 -9.09 -13.54
CA ASP A 143 -10.78 -8.48 -13.39
C ASP A 143 -10.82 -7.47 -12.23
N GLU A 144 -9.92 -7.55 -11.24
CA GLU A 144 -9.78 -6.51 -10.19
C GLU A 144 -9.61 -5.11 -10.81
N VAL A 145 -8.80 -5.02 -11.86
CA VAL A 145 -8.58 -3.76 -12.58
C VAL A 145 -9.86 -3.26 -13.25
N ARG A 146 -10.72 -4.16 -13.71
CA ARG A 146 -12.03 -3.84 -14.32
C ARG A 146 -13.08 -3.39 -13.31
N ARG A 147 -12.89 -3.74 -12.02
CA ARG A 147 -13.75 -3.31 -10.92
C ARG A 147 -13.35 -1.95 -10.33
N CYS A 148 -12.65 -1.13 -11.11
CA CYS A 148 -12.15 0.17 -10.69
C CYS A 148 -12.55 1.26 -11.67
N LEU A 149 -12.79 2.46 -11.13
CA LEU A 149 -13.05 3.66 -11.91
C LEU A 149 -12.09 4.78 -11.50
N TYR A 150 -11.91 5.74 -12.39
CA TYR A 150 -11.23 7.00 -12.12
C TYR A 150 -12.22 8.02 -11.55
N PHE A 151 -11.78 8.75 -10.54
CA PHE A 151 -12.53 9.83 -9.92
C PHE A 151 -11.68 11.08 -9.85
N PRO A 152 -12.28 12.28 -9.97
CA PRO A 152 -11.54 13.53 -9.84
C PRO A 152 -11.06 13.71 -8.39
N GLN A 153 -9.79 14.08 -8.24
CA GLN A 153 -9.19 14.39 -6.95
C GLN A 153 -8.28 15.62 -7.06
N ILE A 154 -8.09 16.29 -5.93
CA ILE A 154 -7.22 17.44 -5.80
C ILE A 154 -6.03 17.04 -4.95
N LEU A 155 -4.83 17.17 -5.51
CA LEU A 155 -3.57 17.03 -4.77
C LEU A 155 -3.11 18.39 -4.26
N ARG A 156 -2.57 18.39 -3.04
CA ARG A 156 -1.95 19.54 -2.39
C ARG A 156 -0.44 19.31 -2.32
N ASP A 157 0.34 20.40 -2.36
CA ASP A 157 1.79 20.28 -2.11
C ASP A 157 2.04 19.86 -0.65
N ALA A 158 2.70 18.72 -0.45
CA ALA A 158 3.01 18.20 0.87
C ALA A 158 3.95 19.09 1.68
N ARG A 159 4.79 19.90 1.03
CA ARG A 159 5.63 20.89 1.71
C ARG A 159 4.82 22.00 2.40
N ARG A 160 3.57 22.18 1.98
CA ARG A 160 2.63 23.20 2.47
C ARG A 160 1.60 22.63 3.45
N ILE A 161 1.81 21.46 4.02
CA ILE A 161 0.89 20.82 4.99
C ILE A 161 0.49 21.78 6.12
N GLU A 162 1.41 22.61 6.61
CA GLU A 162 1.12 23.58 7.68
C GLU A 162 0.05 24.63 7.33
N GLU A 163 -0.15 24.92 6.03
CA GLU A 163 -1.22 25.83 5.58
C GLU A 163 -2.61 25.21 5.73
N TYR A 164 -2.69 23.89 5.60
CA TYR A 164 -3.95 23.13 5.72
C TYR A 164 -4.17 22.62 7.14
N HIS A 165 -3.09 22.37 7.87
CA HIS A 165 -3.07 21.86 9.24
C HIS A 165 -2.15 22.71 10.11
N PRO A 166 -2.63 23.87 10.60
CA PRO A 166 -1.80 24.81 11.38
C PRO A 166 -1.10 24.16 12.55
N GLY A 167 0.21 24.39 12.66
CA GLY A 167 1.08 23.81 13.68
C GLY A 167 1.61 22.40 13.35
N LEU A 168 1.32 21.86 12.17
CA LEU A 168 1.89 20.58 11.70
C LEU A 168 2.91 20.83 10.59
N SER A 169 4.19 20.87 10.92
CA SER A 169 5.23 20.84 9.90
C SER A 169 5.29 19.44 9.26
N PRO A 170 5.38 19.34 7.90
CA PRO A 170 5.51 18.05 7.23
C PRO A 170 6.78 17.27 7.60
N TYR A 171 7.77 17.94 8.18
CA TYR A 171 9.06 17.37 8.55
C TYR A 171 9.13 16.91 10.03
N THR A 172 8.01 16.51 10.61
CA THR A 172 7.96 16.14 12.03
C THR A 172 7.17 14.85 12.29
N ALA A 173 7.51 14.16 13.37
CA ALA A 173 6.76 13.00 13.86
C ALA A 173 5.29 13.34 14.15
N ALA A 174 4.98 14.56 14.53
CA ALA A 174 3.61 15.00 14.77
C ALA A 174 2.75 14.95 13.50
N SER A 175 3.30 15.30 12.34
CA SER A 175 2.63 15.11 11.05
C SER A 175 2.35 13.64 10.77
N MET A 176 3.33 12.78 10.98
CA MET A 176 3.15 11.32 10.84
C MET A 176 2.06 10.78 11.79
N ASP A 177 2.05 11.24 13.05
CA ASP A 177 1.06 10.78 14.03
C ASP A 177 -0.35 11.32 13.75
N LYS A 178 -0.49 12.47 13.14
CA LYS A 178 -1.81 13.04 12.83
C LYS A 178 -2.32 12.68 11.44
N LEU A 179 -1.46 12.74 10.44
CA LEU A 179 -1.84 12.60 9.05
C LEU A 179 -1.47 11.24 8.43
N GLY A 180 -0.54 10.50 9.03
CA GLY A 180 0.04 9.30 8.43
C GLY A 180 1.02 9.61 7.29
N VAL A 181 1.35 10.89 7.10
CA VAL A 181 2.17 11.42 6.01
C VAL A 181 3.20 12.38 6.57
N SER A 182 4.44 12.27 6.12
CA SER A 182 5.51 13.21 6.43
C SER A 182 6.56 13.25 5.32
N LEU A 183 7.44 14.23 5.40
CA LEU A 183 8.61 14.39 4.56
C LEU A 183 9.88 14.35 5.43
N ALA A 184 10.98 13.91 4.85
CA ALA A 184 12.29 14.01 5.45
C ALA A 184 13.33 14.42 4.40
N HIS A 185 14.50 14.88 4.86
CA HIS A 185 15.66 15.09 4.01
C HIS A 185 16.71 14.02 4.30
N CYS A 186 17.25 13.42 3.25
CA CYS A 186 18.32 12.46 3.35
C CYS A 186 19.22 12.51 2.12
N GLU A 187 20.46 12.96 2.32
CA GLU A 187 21.53 12.69 1.36
C GLU A 187 22.03 11.26 1.62
N SER A 188 22.14 10.47 0.57
CA SER A 188 22.55 9.07 0.70
C SER A 188 23.96 8.86 0.16
N GLU A 189 24.75 8.06 0.86
CA GLU A 189 26.06 7.60 0.40
C GLU A 189 25.97 6.39 -0.54
N CYS A 190 24.77 5.80 -0.72
CA CYS A 190 24.54 4.71 -1.65
C CYS A 190 24.70 5.21 -3.10
N GLN A 191 25.68 4.65 -3.80
CA GLN A 191 26.04 5.09 -5.15
C GLN A 191 25.25 4.36 -6.25
N ASN A 192 24.80 3.12 -5.97
CA ASN A 192 24.09 2.32 -6.94
C ASN A 192 22.84 1.67 -6.33
N PHE A 193 21.69 2.31 -6.50
CA PHE A 193 20.42 1.79 -6.02
C PHE A 193 19.90 0.54 -6.76
N TYR A 194 20.59 0.08 -7.80
CA TYR A 194 20.31 -1.18 -8.47
C TYR A 194 21.17 -2.34 -7.94
N ASP A 195 22.19 -2.05 -7.13
CA ASP A 195 22.95 -3.05 -6.38
C ASP A 195 22.30 -3.30 -5.02
N HIS A 196 21.54 -4.38 -4.93
CA HIS A 196 20.83 -4.74 -3.70
C HIS A 196 21.74 -4.87 -2.48
N ARG A 197 22.97 -5.37 -2.68
CA ARG A 197 23.94 -5.52 -1.56
C ARG A 197 24.40 -4.17 -1.06
N GLU A 198 24.60 -3.21 -1.95
CA GLU A 198 24.94 -1.85 -1.56
C GLU A 198 23.76 -1.18 -0.86
N VAL A 199 22.55 -1.30 -1.41
CA VAL A 199 21.32 -0.78 -0.77
C VAL A 199 21.17 -1.33 0.64
N GLU A 200 21.32 -2.62 0.84
CA GLU A 200 21.20 -3.23 2.17
C GLU A 200 22.32 -2.82 3.12
N ARG A 201 23.53 -2.69 2.62
CA ARG A 201 24.69 -2.33 3.44
C ARG A 201 24.73 -0.85 3.82
N VAL A 202 24.29 0.04 2.92
CA VAL A 202 24.40 1.51 3.08
C VAL A 202 23.01 2.09 3.36
N PHE A 203 22.11 2.00 2.40
CA PHE A 203 20.85 2.73 2.43
C PHE A 203 19.90 2.25 3.56
N TYR A 204 19.87 0.95 3.90
CA TYR A 204 19.05 0.47 5.02
C TYR A 204 19.47 1.13 6.33
N ARG A 205 20.77 1.26 6.57
CA ARG A 205 21.28 1.90 7.79
C ARG A 205 20.94 3.38 7.85
N GLU A 206 21.11 4.08 6.73
CA GLU A 206 20.72 5.48 6.63
C GLU A 206 19.24 5.69 6.94
N MET A 207 18.36 4.79 6.45
CA MET A 207 16.93 4.88 6.72
C MET A 207 16.57 4.48 8.16
N GLU A 208 17.27 3.52 8.77
CA GLU A 208 17.10 3.16 10.18
C GLU A 208 17.51 4.33 11.09
N GLU A 209 18.65 4.96 10.82
CA GLU A 209 19.13 6.15 11.54
C GLU A 209 18.18 7.33 11.37
N LEU A 210 17.74 7.61 10.13
CA LEU A 210 16.74 8.63 9.85
C LEU A 210 15.45 8.44 10.67
N LEU A 211 14.96 7.20 10.75
CA LEU A 211 13.74 6.89 11.49
C LEU A 211 13.92 7.08 13.01
N LEU A 212 15.06 6.69 13.55
CA LEU A 212 15.38 6.88 14.97
C LEU A 212 15.49 8.36 15.32
N ASP A 213 16.10 9.16 14.47
CA ASP A 213 16.21 10.62 14.66
C ASP A 213 14.85 11.32 14.48
N PHE A 214 14.04 10.85 13.53
CA PHE A 214 12.74 11.45 13.19
C PHE A 214 11.68 11.21 14.28
N PHE A 215 11.69 10.06 14.95
CA PHE A 215 10.68 9.67 15.93
C PHE A 215 11.19 9.73 17.37
N PRO A 216 10.93 10.82 18.13
CA PRO A 216 11.30 10.90 19.53
C PRO A 216 10.73 9.72 20.34
N GLY A 217 11.61 9.02 21.07
CA GLY A 217 11.23 7.85 21.86
C GLY A 217 11.26 6.52 21.11
N ALA A 218 11.57 6.51 19.81
CA ALA A 218 11.88 5.28 19.11
C ALA A 218 13.14 4.63 19.71
N THR A 219 13.04 3.32 19.97
CA THR A 219 14.14 2.53 20.58
C THR A 219 14.84 1.65 19.55
N ASP A 220 14.18 1.35 18.44
CA ASP A 220 14.71 0.53 17.36
C ASP A 220 13.98 0.81 16.05
N ALA A 221 14.67 0.66 14.93
CA ALA A 221 14.10 0.70 13.58
C ALA A 221 14.68 -0.46 12.77
N LEU A 222 13.84 -1.09 11.97
CA LEU A 222 14.20 -2.26 11.18
C LEU A 222 13.71 -2.08 9.75
N VAL A 223 14.61 -1.80 8.81
CA VAL A 223 14.34 -1.86 7.37
C VAL A 223 14.44 -3.30 6.91
N TYR A 224 13.41 -3.83 6.25
CA TYR A 224 13.34 -5.25 5.94
C TYR A 224 13.14 -5.60 4.47
N ASN A 225 12.81 -4.63 3.64
CA ASN A 225 12.58 -4.85 2.22
C ASN A 225 12.72 -3.54 1.45
N HIS A 226 13.05 -3.63 0.17
CA HIS A 226 13.00 -2.50 -0.76
C HIS A 226 12.48 -2.93 -2.13
N ASP A 227 11.96 -1.96 -2.87
CA ASP A 227 11.60 -2.08 -4.29
C ASP A 227 12.22 -0.92 -5.05
N VAL A 228 12.83 -1.23 -6.19
CA VAL A 228 13.29 -0.23 -7.15
C VAL A 228 12.21 -0.08 -8.23
N PHE A 229 11.83 1.14 -8.54
CA PHE A 229 10.88 1.46 -9.60
C PHE A 229 11.61 2.25 -10.69
N ASP A 230 11.74 1.62 -11.86
CA ASP A 230 12.29 2.24 -13.08
C ASP A 230 11.69 1.57 -14.32
N LYS A 231 10.81 2.29 -14.99
CA LYS A 231 10.12 1.81 -16.20
C LYS A 231 11.09 1.54 -17.35
N HIS A 232 12.18 2.28 -17.42
CA HIS A 232 13.13 2.26 -18.54
C HIS A 232 14.40 1.48 -18.25
N TYR A 233 14.51 0.82 -17.10
CA TYR A 233 15.67 -0.01 -16.77
C TYR A 233 15.90 -1.10 -17.81
N GLN A 234 17.12 -1.16 -18.34
CA GLN A 234 17.51 -2.11 -19.39
C GLN A 234 18.28 -3.33 -18.88
N GLY A 235 18.57 -3.37 -17.57
CA GLY A 235 19.21 -4.53 -16.94
C GLY A 235 18.25 -5.70 -16.71
N ASP A 236 18.76 -6.73 -16.07
CA ASP A 236 17.95 -7.89 -15.68
C ASP A 236 16.90 -7.45 -14.63
N ARG A 237 15.63 -7.64 -14.96
CA ARG A 237 14.49 -7.32 -14.09
C ARG A 237 14.02 -8.54 -13.30
N THR A 238 14.59 -9.71 -13.57
CA THR A 238 14.14 -10.93 -12.93
C THR A 238 14.46 -10.87 -11.45
N GLU A 239 13.41 -10.98 -10.64
CA GLU A 239 13.60 -11.40 -9.26
C GLU A 239 14.39 -12.68 -9.25
N ASN A 240 15.52 -12.69 -8.60
CA ASN A 240 16.13 -13.94 -8.25
C ASN A 240 15.26 -14.57 -7.14
N GLN A 241 14.24 -15.32 -7.56
CA GLN A 241 13.29 -15.96 -6.64
C GLN A 241 13.98 -16.87 -5.63
N ALA A 242 15.13 -17.44 -5.99
CA ALA A 242 15.93 -18.27 -5.10
C ALA A 242 16.51 -17.45 -3.92
N ASP A 243 16.89 -16.20 -4.16
CA ASP A 243 17.51 -15.32 -3.17
C ASP A 243 16.54 -14.30 -2.59
N LYS A 244 15.28 -14.26 -3.06
CA LYS A 244 14.27 -13.25 -2.70
C LYS A 244 14.76 -11.80 -2.88
N ASN A 245 15.64 -11.57 -3.84
CA ASN A 245 16.10 -10.23 -4.17
C ASN A 245 14.96 -9.44 -4.80
N PRO A 246 14.69 -8.22 -4.35
CA PRO A 246 13.71 -7.36 -4.98
C PRO A 246 14.16 -7.04 -6.41
N GLY A 247 13.24 -7.23 -7.35
CA GLY A 247 13.48 -6.89 -8.74
C GLY A 247 13.30 -5.40 -9.01
N VAL A 248 13.65 -4.99 -10.23
CA VAL A 248 13.34 -3.64 -10.70
C VAL A 248 11.94 -3.63 -11.32
N ASN A 249 11.02 -2.92 -10.68
CA ASN A 249 9.63 -2.82 -11.11
C ASN A 249 9.48 -1.84 -12.27
N ALA A 250 8.83 -2.27 -13.36
CA ALA A 250 8.49 -1.42 -14.48
C ALA A 250 7.16 -0.66 -14.29
N ASN A 251 6.31 -1.15 -13.39
CA ASN A 251 4.97 -0.65 -13.21
C ASN A 251 4.82 0.06 -11.86
N TYR A 252 4.18 1.21 -11.89
CA TYR A 252 3.78 1.92 -10.67
C TYR A 252 2.37 1.49 -10.27
N ALA A 253 2.15 1.26 -8.98
CA ALA A 253 0.83 0.98 -8.46
C ALA A 253 -0.07 2.22 -8.64
N ASN A 254 -1.03 2.13 -9.56
CA ASN A 254 -1.95 3.22 -9.92
C ASN A 254 -3.37 3.01 -9.38
N LEU A 255 -3.54 2.14 -8.41
CA LEU A 255 -4.78 1.89 -7.71
C LEU A 255 -4.59 2.29 -6.24
N VAL A 256 -5.53 3.07 -5.71
CA VAL A 256 -5.49 3.53 -4.32
C VAL A 256 -5.50 2.34 -3.35
N HIS A 257 -4.46 2.25 -2.52
CA HIS A 257 -4.24 1.13 -1.61
C HIS A 257 -3.44 1.52 -0.38
N ASN A 258 -3.39 0.62 0.59
CA ASN A 258 -2.37 0.58 1.64
C ASN A 258 -1.75 -0.82 1.68
N ASP A 259 -0.46 -0.89 2.00
CA ASP A 259 0.33 -2.13 1.95
C ASP A 259 -0.05 -3.15 3.03
N LEU A 260 -0.64 -2.70 4.13
CA LEU A 260 -1.00 -3.52 5.28
C LEU A 260 -2.44 -3.24 5.75
N ASN A 261 -2.97 -4.11 6.58
CA ASN A 261 -4.20 -3.90 7.35
C ASN A 261 -3.97 -4.18 8.84
N ASP A 262 -5.04 -4.20 9.63
CA ASP A 262 -4.95 -4.45 11.08
C ASP A 262 -4.31 -5.79 11.42
N ASN A 263 -4.60 -6.83 10.64
CA ASN A 263 -4.05 -8.15 10.83
C ASN A 263 -2.63 -8.27 10.28
N SER A 264 -2.46 -7.95 8.99
CA SER A 264 -1.17 -8.17 8.31
C SER A 264 -0.04 -7.31 8.90
N GLY A 265 -0.33 -6.13 9.45
CA GLY A 265 0.68 -5.30 10.12
C GLY A 265 1.31 -6.00 11.33
N ARG A 266 0.48 -6.58 12.21
CA ARG A 266 0.98 -7.35 13.39
C ARG A 266 1.68 -8.63 12.99
N VAL A 267 1.06 -9.39 12.08
CA VAL A 267 1.61 -10.67 11.64
C VAL A 267 2.95 -10.47 10.96
N ARG A 268 3.05 -9.49 10.07
CA ARG A 268 4.29 -9.20 9.36
C ARG A 268 5.40 -8.77 10.32
N CYS A 269 5.09 -7.92 11.31
CA CYS A 269 6.05 -7.55 12.34
C CYS A 269 6.57 -8.79 13.09
N ARG A 270 5.67 -9.63 13.58
CA ARG A 270 6.05 -10.86 14.29
C ARG A 270 6.89 -11.80 13.43
N GLU A 271 6.50 -12.01 12.19
CA GLU A 271 7.27 -12.84 11.25
C GLU A 271 8.70 -12.35 11.07
N LEU A 272 8.87 -11.05 10.89
CA LEU A 272 10.17 -10.43 10.70
C LEU A 272 11.07 -10.59 11.93
N LEU A 273 10.48 -10.46 13.12
CA LEU A 273 11.22 -10.62 14.37
C LEU A 273 11.56 -12.07 14.71
N THR A 274 10.73 -13.04 14.30
CA THR A 274 10.87 -14.46 14.68
C THR A 274 11.60 -15.31 13.64
N LYS A 275 11.43 -15.02 12.35
CA LYS A 275 11.88 -15.94 11.29
C LYS A 275 13.29 -15.69 10.81
N ASN A 276 14.03 -14.76 11.43
CA ASN A 276 15.38 -14.43 10.95
C ASN A 276 15.36 -14.15 9.43
N LEU A 277 14.32 -13.47 8.98
CA LEU A 277 14.24 -13.09 7.59
C LEU A 277 15.49 -12.33 7.28
N ARG A 278 16.25 -12.79 6.29
CA ARG A 278 17.50 -12.18 5.87
C ARG A 278 17.27 -10.72 5.56
N ASN A 279 17.35 -9.91 6.59
CA ASN A 279 17.71 -8.53 6.41
C ASN A 279 19.21 -8.53 6.22
N PHE A 280 19.64 -8.36 5.02
CA PHE A 280 21.02 -8.48 4.60
C PHE A 280 21.95 -7.52 5.36
N GLY A 281 21.41 -6.52 6.04
CA GLY A 281 22.21 -5.62 6.88
C GLY A 281 22.31 -6.02 8.35
N ARG A 282 21.27 -6.67 8.90
CA ARG A 282 21.17 -6.90 10.36
C ARG A 282 20.51 -8.25 10.63
N GLN A 283 21.26 -9.18 11.20
CA GLN A 283 20.65 -10.41 11.73
C GLN A 283 19.89 -10.06 13.01
N VAL A 284 18.58 -10.22 12.95
CA VAL A 284 17.70 -10.05 14.10
C VAL A 284 17.41 -11.43 14.67
N ASN A 285 17.98 -11.75 15.84
CA ASN A 285 17.80 -13.02 16.53
C ASN A 285 17.09 -12.77 17.86
N TYR A 286 15.81 -12.40 17.80
CA TYR A 286 15.03 -12.25 19.03
C TYR A 286 14.50 -13.59 19.52
N THR A 287 14.57 -13.80 20.83
CA THR A 287 13.83 -14.85 21.51
C THR A 287 12.33 -14.56 21.44
N ALA A 288 11.48 -15.57 21.65
CA ALA A 288 10.04 -15.38 21.67
C ALA A 288 9.61 -14.32 22.71
N ALA A 289 10.27 -14.31 23.89
CA ALA A 289 10.00 -13.33 24.95
C ALA A 289 10.35 -11.89 24.52
N GLU A 290 11.47 -11.70 23.85
CA GLU A 290 11.85 -10.38 23.30
C GLU A 290 10.92 -9.90 22.19
N VAL A 291 10.44 -10.82 21.35
CA VAL A 291 9.41 -10.50 20.35
C VAL A 291 8.12 -10.04 21.01
N ASP A 292 7.65 -10.78 22.04
CA ASP A 292 6.42 -10.43 22.75
C ASP A 292 6.58 -9.11 23.50
N GLU A 293 7.73 -8.83 24.11
CA GLU A 293 8.02 -7.54 24.74
C GLU A 293 7.98 -6.39 23.72
N LYS A 294 8.69 -6.50 22.59
CA LYS A 294 8.67 -5.47 21.54
C LYS A 294 7.26 -5.22 21.02
N MET A 295 6.49 -6.27 20.81
CA MET A 295 5.13 -6.17 20.28
C MET A 295 4.06 -5.77 21.31
N SER A 296 4.38 -5.77 22.60
CA SER A 296 3.53 -5.24 23.66
C SER A 296 3.52 -3.72 23.74
N ARG A 297 4.54 -3.08 23.21
CA ARG A 297 4.69 -1.63 23.13
C ARG A 297 4.18 -1.13 21.76
N ARG A 298 4.17 0.19 21.56
CA ARG A 298 3.87 0.78 20.26
C ARG A 298 4.91 0.34 19.23
N PHE A 299 4.44 -0.07 18.06
CA PHE A 299 5.24 -0.20 16.87
C PHE A 299 4.43 0.25 15.65
N MET A 300 5.11 0.70 14.62
CA MET A 300 4.49 1.13 13.37
C MET A 300 5.30 0.70 12.17
N SER A 301 4.63 0.49 11.03
CA SER A 301 5.28 0.28 9.75
C SER A 301 5.29 1.58 8.95
N ILE A 302 6.47 1.96 8.50
CA ILE A 302 6.70 3.17 7.69
C ILE A 302 7.36 2.75 6.37
N ASN A 303 6.78 3.21 5.26
CA ASN A 303 7.43 3.16 3.97
C ASN A 303 8.11 4.51 3.69
N LEU A 304 9.32 4.46 3.15
CA LEU A 304 10.11 5.62 2.77
C LEU A 304 10.38 5.54 1.26
N ALA A 305 9.94 6.55 0.52
CA ALA A 305 10.13 6.64 -0.93
C ALA A 305 11.13 7.74 -1.25
N LYS A 306 12.33 7.36 -1.74
CA LYS A 306 13.40 8.27 -2.13
C LYS A 306 13.58 8.26 -3.64
N PRO A 307 13.44 9.41 -4.31
CA PRO A 307 13.76 9.53 -5.73
C PRO A 307 15.26 9.36 -5.98
N MET A 308 15.61 8.87 -7.17
CA MET A 308 16.99 8.82 -7.67
C MET A 308 17.34 10.06 -8.52
N GLU A 309 16.31 10.74 -8.98
CA GLU A 309 16.38 11.98 -9.77
C GLU A 309 15.14 12.82 -9.52
N THR A 310 15.12 14.08 -9.97
CA THR A 310 13.94 14.94 -9.85
C THR A 310 12.72 14.27 -10.47
N VAL A 311 11.67 14.10 -9.69
CA VAL A 311 10.43 13.45 -10.12
C VAL A 311 9.65 14.37 -11.06
N GLN A 312 9.39 13.89 -12.27
CA GLN A 312 8.52 14.54 -13.23
C GLN A 312 7.21 13.77 -13.38
N GLN A 313 7.23 12.64 -14.09
CA GLN A 313 6.03 11.85 -14.32
C GLN A 313 5.88 10.70 -13.30
N ASN A 314 4.67 10.23 -13.11
CA ASN A 314 4.28 9.20 -12.16
C ASN A 314 4.64 9.52 -10.69
N PRO A 315 4.34 10.76 -10.19
CA PRO A 315 4.64 11.11 -8.82
C PRO A 315 3.92 10.17 -7.82
N PHE A 316 4.51 10.05 -6.64
CA PHE A 316 3.93 9.33 -5.52
C PHE A 316 2.97 10.26 -4.79
N VAL A 317 1.76 9.78 -4.48
CA VAL A 317 0.73 10.57 -3.82
C VAL A 317 0.20 9.86 -2.59
N LEU A 318 -0.05 10.61 -1.53
CA LEU A 318 -0.34 10.17 -0.18
C LEU A 318 -1.64 10.80 0.32
N CYS A 319 -2.50 10.02 0.96
CA CYS A 319 -3.76 10.50 1.53
C CYS A 319 -3.65 10.66 3.04
N ALA A 320 -4.06 11.82 3.55
CA ALA A 320 -4.02 12.10 4.99
C ALA A 320 -5.13 11.37 5.75
N TRP A 321 -4.76 10.71 6.84
CA TRP A 321 -5.62 9.89 7.70
C TRP A 321 -6.95 10.56 8.12
N PRO A 322 -7.01 11.81 8.58
CA PRO A 322 -8.26 12.41 9.05
C PRO A 322 -9.38 12.42 8.00
N SER A 323 -9.01 12.43 6.71
CA SER A 323 -9.99 12.48 5.62
C SER A 323 -10.70 11.16 5.35
N PHE A 324 -10.26 10.07 5.98
CA PHE A 324 -10.84 8.73 5.79
C PHE A 324 -10.82 7.84 7.05
N ALA A 325 -10.56 8.40 8.23
CA ALA A 325 -10.40 7.65 9.47
C ALA A 325 -11.59 6.72 9.80
N ASP A 326 -12.78 7.08 9.37
CA ASP A 326 -14.03 6.32 9.54
C ASP A 326 -14.38 5.44 8.33
N GLN A 327 -13.54 5.41 7.30
CA GLN A 327 -13.82 4.66 6.08
C GLN A 327 -13.39 3.20 6.21
N PRO A 328 -14.29 2.24 5.93
CA PRO A 328 -13.91 0.84 5.84
C PRO A 328 -12.98 0.60 4.66
N TYR A 329 -12.01 -0.27 4.86
CA TYR A 329 -11.15 -0.77 3.79
C TYR A 329 -11.65 -2.10 3.23
N ILE A 330 -11.19 -2.43 2.05
CA ILE A 330 -11.48 -3.69 1.34
C ILE A 330 -10.19 -4.51 1.34
N ASN A 331 -10.25 -5.74 1.84
CA ASN A 331 -9.10 -6.63 1.81
C ASN A 331 -8.75 -7.03 0.36
N ASN A 332 -7.47 -6.97 0.05
CA ASN A 332 -6.89 -7.62 -1.10
C ASN A 332 -5.92 -8.70 -0.62
N TYR A 333 -6.30 -9.96 -0.79
CA TYR A 333 -5.52 -11.12 -0.39
C TYR A 333 -4.49 -11.45 -1.47
N ARG A 334 -3.23 -11.51 -1.08
CA ARG A 334 -2.11 -11.86 -1.95
C ARG A 334 -1.61 -13.24 -1.59
N ILE A 335 -1.90 -14.21 -2.45
CA ILE A 335 -1.60 -15.61 -2.24
C ILE A 335 -0.18 -15.87 -2.73
N TYR A 336 0.71 -16.23 -1.82
CA TYR A 336 2.08 -16.68 -2.07
C TYR A 336 2.15 -18.19 -1.85
N ASP A 337 3.22 -18.84 -2.29
CA ASP A 337 3.41 -20.29 -2.10
C ASP A 337 3.51 -20.69 -0.61
N ASP A 338 3.97 -19.76 0.24
CA ASP A 338 4.27 -20.02 1.65
C ASP A 338 3.36 -19.25 2.62
N ARG A 339 2.53 -18.33 2.14
CA ARG A 339 1.68 -17.47 2.98
C ARG A 339 0.58 -16.77 2.20
N VAL A 340 -0.33 -16.17 2.92
CA VAL A 340 -1.27 -15.16 2.38
C VAL A 340 -0.92 -13.79 2.94
N GLY A 341 -0.59 -12.86 2.05
CA GLY A 341 -0.43 -11.45 2.37
C GLY A 341 -1.76 -10.72 2.28
N GLU A 342 -1.91 -9.63 3.02
CA GLU A 342 -3.09 -8.78 2.97
C GLU A 342 -2.67 -7.34 2.75
N THR A 343 -3.21 -6.75 1.68
CA THR A 343 -3.19 -5.31 1.43
C THR A 343 -4.62 -4.79 1.43
N THR A 344 -4.81 -3.50 1.32
CA THR A 344 -6.16 -2.92 1.33
C THR A 344 -6.44 -2.10 0.09
N ARG A 345 -7.70 -2.06 -0.29
CA ARG A 345 -8.26 -1.16 -1.30
C ARG A 345 -9.25 -0.22 -0.65
N PHE A 346 -9.55 0.87 -1.33
CA PHE A 346 -10.47 1.88 -0.83
C PHE A 346 -11.41 2.33 -1.93
N THR A 347 -12.61 2.71 -1.52
CA THR A 347 -13.58 3.37 -2.40
C THR A 347 -13.36 4.88 -2.39
N TYR A 348 -13.88 5.57 -3.39
CA TYR A 348 -13.75 7.01 -3.52
C TYR A 348 -14.57 7.76 -2.46
N ARG A 349 -13.99 8.87 -1.98
CA ARG A 349 -14.68 9.95 -1.26
C ARG A 349 -14.13 11.29 -1.77
N PRO A 350 -14.99 12.29 -2.00
CA PRO A 350 -14.55 13.62 -2.43
C PRO A 350 -13.74 14.35 -1.34
N GLU A 351 -13.94 13.97 -0.07
CA GLU A 351 -13.27 14.56 1.10
C GLU A 351 -11.84 14.07 1.30
N HIS A 352 -11.37 13.08 0.54
CA HIS A 352 -10.00 12.59 0.65
C HIS A 352 -8.99 13.73 0.46
N GLU A 353 -8.09 13.90 1.42
CA GLU A 353 -7.03 14.90 1.37
C GLU A 353 -5.74 14.28 0.83
N TRP A 354 -5.44 14.57 -0.43
CA TRP A 354 -4.28 14.04 -1.11
C TRP A 354 -3.13 15.03 -1.16
N TYR A 355 -1.93 14.50 -0.96
CA TYR A 355 -0.66 15.23 -0.97
C TYR A 355 0.32 14.60 -1.95
N TRP A 356 1.14 15.45 -2.57
CA TRP A 356 2.26 15.06 -3.40
C TRP A 356 3.41 16.05 -3.21
N VAL A 357 4.59 15.76 -3.74
CA VAL A 357 5.73 16.67 -3.71
C VAL A 357 6.03 17.09 -5.15
N PRO A 358 5.70 18.32 -5.56
CA PRO A 358 6.03 18.83 -6.90
C PRO A 358 7.52 18.80 -7.14
N GLU A 359 7.94 18.24 -8.29
CA GLU A 359 9.36 18.14 -8.66
C GLU A 359 10.24 17.62 -7.51
N GLN A 360 9.78 16.55 -6.82
CA GLN A 360 10.48 15.98 -5.66
C GLN A 360 11.94 15.71 -5.99
N GLN A 361 12.84 16.26 -5.16
CA GLN A 361 14.28 16.18 -5.36
C GLN A 361 14.86 14.87 -4.79
N PRO A 362 16.05 14.44 -5.27
CA PRO A 362 16.69 13.22 -4.78
C PRO A 362 16.98 13.18 -3.27
N ASN A 363 17.10 14.31 -2.61
CA ASN A 363 17.31 14.38 -1.17
C ASN A 363 16.01 14.51 -0.35
N GLU A 364 14.86 14.52 -0.99
CA GLU A 364 13.57 14.54 -0.33
C GLU A 364 12.97 13.13 -0.25
N VAL A 365 12.64 12.69 0.94
CA VAL A 365 12.04 11.38 1.20
C VAL A 365 10.58 11.57 1.58
N SER A 366 9.68 10.97 0.80
CA SER A 366 8.27 10.86 1.20
C SER A 366 8.10 9.69 2.15
N MET A 367 7.47 9.93 3.29
CA MET A 367 7.23 8.95 4.32
C MET A 367 5.73 8.73 4.52
N LEU A 368 5.31 7.48 4.59
CA LEU A 368 3.92 7.14 4.87
C LEU A 368 3.82 6.02 5.90
N LYS A 369 2.82 6.13 6.74
CA LYS A 369 2.46 5.10 7.70
C LYS A 369 1.61 4.03 7.01
N CYS A 370 2.07 2.79 7.03
CA CYS A 370 1.31 1.65 6.53
C CYS A 370 0.56 0.91 7.64
N TYR A 371 1.03 1.06 8.89
CA TYR A 371 0.40 0.46 10.07
C TYR A 371 0.87 1.16 11.35
N ASP A 372 -0.02 1.26 12.34
CA ASP A 372 0.33 1.62 13.72
C ASP A 372 -0.38 0.67 14.69
N SER A 373 0.30 0.21 15.72
CA SER A 373 -0.27 -0.71 16.72
C SER A 373 -1.23 -0.02 17.70
N VAL A 374 -1.19 1.32 17.79
CA VAL A 374 -2.12 2.12 18.60
C VAL A 374 -3.47 2.21 17.90
N THR A 375 -4.56 1.85 18.60
CA THR A 375 -5.91 1.73 18.03
C THR A 375 -6.97 2.60 18.71
N ASP A 376 -6.54 3.45 19.66
CA ASP A 376 -7.44 4.30 20.46
C ASP A 376 -7.87 5.60 19.78
N GLY A 377 -7.42 5.83 18.54
CA GLY A 377 -7.71 7.04 17.77
C GLY A 377 -6.81 8.23 18.07
N SER A 378 -5.84 8.10 18.97
CA SER A 378 -4.91 9.19 19.32
C SER A 378 -3.92 9.50 18.20
N VAL A 379 -3.63 8.53 17.35
CA VAL A 379 -2.74 8.64 16.19
C VAL A 379 -3.37 8.08 14.92
N SER A 380 -2.85 8.48 13.77
CA SER A 380 -3.20 7.88 12.48
C SER A 380 -2.87 6.40 12.45
N ARG A 381 -3.74 5.60 11.84
CA ARG A 381 -3.52 4.15 11.70
C ARG A 381 -2.64 3.83 10.48
N TRP A 382 -2.91 4.51 9.37
CA TRP A 382 -2.23 4.35 8.07
C TRP A 382 -2.49 5.54 7.16
N SER A 383 -1.89 5.50 5.97
CA SER A 383 -2.13 6.41 4.85
C SER A 383 -2.38 5.60 3.58
N PHE A 384 -3.36 6.02 2.76
CA PHE A 384 -3.49 5.50 1.41
C PHE A 384 -2.42 6.10 0.52
N HIS A 385 -2.07 5.35 -0.51
CA HIS A 385 -1.14 5.86 -1.50
C HIS A 385 -1.39 5.26 -2.88
N THR A 386 -0.86 5.92 -3.89
CA THR A 386 -0.87 5.46 -5.27
C THR A 386 0.17 6.24 -6.08
N ALA A 387 0.42 5.83 -7.31
CA ALA A 387 1.05 6.67 -8.31
C ALA A 387 -0.03 7.33 -9.18
N CYS A 388 0.27 8.50 -9.72
CA CYS A 388 -0.62 9.18 -10.65
C CYS A 388 0.12 9.66 -11.90
N ILE A 389 -0.62 10.17 -12.86
CA ILE A 389 -0.10 10.82 -14.05
C ILE A 389 -0.19 12.33 -13.83
N ASN A 390 0.90 13.06 -14.08
CA ASN A 390 0.89 14.52 -14.09
C ASN A 390 0.39 15.03 -15.45
N PRO A 391 -0.85 15.55 -15.53
CA PRO A 391 -1.43 15.96 -16.82
C PRO A 391 -0.89 17.26 -17.38
N ASN A 392 -0.03 17.95 -16.63
CA ASN A 392 0.60 19.20 -17.04
C ASN A 392 1.93 18.99 -17.77
N LEU A 393 2.38 17.74 -17.87
CA LEU A 393 3.60 17.35 -18.56
C LEU A 393 3.27 16.60 -19.86
N PRO A 394 4.17 16.62 -20.84
CA PRO A 394 4.00 15.83 -22.04
C PRO A 394 4.06 14.31 -21.74
N ASP A 395 3.45 13.52 -22.62
CA ASP A 395 3.33 12.06 -22.43
C ASP A 395 4.68 11.33 -22.39
N ASP A 396 5.72 11.93 -22.98
CA ASP A 396 7.10 11.42 -23.01
C ASP A 396 7.99 11.97 -21.88
N ALA A 397 7.43 12.73 -20.94
CA ALA A 397 8.18 13.18 -19.77
C ALA A 397 8.77 12.00 -18.99
N PRO A 398 9.99 12.13 -18.44
CA PRO A 398 10.65 11.06 -17.72
C PRO A 398 9.79 10.51 -16.58
N CYS A 399 9.60 9.19 -16.60
CA CYS A 399 8.92 8.50 -15.51
C CYS A 399 9.80 8.50 -14.26
N ARG A 400 9.18 8.57 -13.10
CA ARG A 400 9.87 8.52 -11.81
C ARG A 400 10.78 7.30 -11.71
N ARG A 401 12.03 7.53 -11.26
CA ARG A 401 12.93 6.49 -10.78
C ARG A 401 13.10 6.66 -9.27
N ASN A 402 12.77 5.64 -8.51
CA ASN A 402 12.84 5.73 -7.05
C ASN A 402 13.06 4.38 -6.39
N LEU A 403 13.58 4.44 -5.17
CA LEU A 403 13.64 3.34 -4.23
C LEU A 403 12.54 3.55 -3.18
N VAL A 404 11.83 2.47 -2.86
CA VAL A 404 10.90 2.44 -1.71
C VAL A 404 11.41 1.38 -0.75
N VAL A 405 11.70 1.77 0.49
CA VAL A 405 12.01 0.82 1.57
C VAL A 405 10.83 0.69 2.52
N ARG A 406 10.69 -0.50 3.08
CA ARG A 406 9.70 -0.83 4.11
C ARG A 406 10.37 -1.08 5.43
N SER A 407 9.80 -0.51 6.49
CA SER A 407 10.39 -0.60 7.81
C SER A 407 9.36 -0.84 8.92
N PHE A 408 9.85 -1.26 10.07
CA PHE A 408 9.15 -1.16 11.35
C PHE A 408 9.95 -0.27 12.32
N VAL A 409 9.24 0.56 13.07
CA VAL A 409 9.78 1.41 14.14
C VAL A 409 9.15 0.98 15.45
N PHE A 410 9.98 0.83 16.52
CA PHE A 410 9.57 0.34 17.84
C PHE A 410 9.83 1.41 18.91
N PHE A 411 8.94 1.47 19.93
CA PHE A 411 9.00 2.47 21.00
C PHE A 411 9.16 1.84 22.38
#